data_d64c779a5cf6fb12aeca92ed9f6f13d9
#
_entry.id   d64c779a5cf6fb12aeca92ed9f6f13d9
#
_cell.length_a   1.000
_cell.length_b   1.000
_cell.length_c   1.000
_cell.angle_alpha   90.00
_cell.angle_beta   90.00
_cell.angle_gamma   90.00
#
_symmetry.space_group_name_H-M   'P 1'
#
loop_
_entity.id
_entity.type
_entity.pdbx_description
1 polymer ?
#
loop_
_entity_poly.entity_id
_entity_poly.type
_entity_poly.pdbx_seq_one_letter_code
_entity_poly.pdbx_strand_id
1 'polypeptide(L)'
;MYEAQIAAGQRKIVSIYTAKRHVADLCEKYNVKAIIAHNARFDYRSTNYTLRYVTKSKSRYFLPYGIPMWDTLKMAQDTICKQKTYIKFCQDNDYMVRGRVRATAEILYRYIKSNNDFVEDHTGLEDVLIEKEIFTKCMAQHKKMRKEAFAK
;
A
#
# COMPACT_ATOMS: atom_id res chain seq x y z
N MET A 1 16.45 -10.86 7.95
CA MET A 1 15.26 -11.36 7.24
C MET A 1 15.54 -11.69 5.77
N TYR A 2 16.25 -10.85 4.99
CA TYR A 2 16.46 -11.09 3.56
C TYR A 2 17.80 -11.73 3.16
N GLU A 3 18.72 -11.94 4.07
CA GLU A 3 20.10 -12.42 3.80
C GLU A 3 20.10 -13.78 3.08
N ALA A 4 19.32 -14.74 3.56
CA ALA A 4 19.20 -16.06 2.92
C ALA A 4 18.65 -15.97 1.48
N GLN A 5 17.67 -15.10 1.25
CA GLN A 5 17.09 -14.90 -0.08
C GLN A 5 18.04 -14.17 -1.02
N ILE A 6 18.87 -13.27 -0.50
CA ILE A 6 19.92 -12.59 -1.26
C ILE A 6 21.01 -13.60 -1.64
N ALA A 7 21.45 -14.44 -0.68
CA ALA A 7 22.43 -15.49 -0.93
C ALA A 7 21.94 -16.52 -1.96
N ALA A 8 20.63 -16.84 -1.93
CA ALA A 8 20.00 -17.73 -2.92
C ALA A 8 19.72 -17.06 -4.29
N GLY A 9 20.09 -15.79 -4.48
CA GLY A 9 19.83 -15.05 -5.73
C GLY A 9 18.37 -14.68 -5.98
N GLN A 10 17.47 -14.91 -5.03
CA GLN A 10 16.04 -14.58 -5.13
C GLN A 10 15.78 -13.08 -4.94
N ARG A 11 16.71 -12.37 -4.32
CA ARG A 11 16.66 -10.91 -4.12
C ARG A 11 18.00 -10.27 -4.47
N LYS A 12 17.94 -9.01 -4.88
CA LYS A 12 19.13 -8.22 -5.21
C LYS A 12 19.11 -6.90 -4.43
N ILE A 13 20.26 -6.51 -3.91
CA ILE A 13 20.48 -5.16 -3.39
C ILE A 13 20.80 -4.27 -4.58
N VAL A 14 20.03 -3.21 -4.74
CA VAL A 14 20.23 -2.24 -5.83
C VAL A 14 20.27 -0.81 -5.30
N SER A 15 20.88 0.09 -6.05
CA SER A 15 20.83 1.51 -5.72
C SER A 15 19.42 2.09 -5.89
N ILE A 16 19.12 3.18 -5.19
CA ILE A 16 17.85 3.90 -5.36
C ILE A 16 17.63 4.37 -6.82
N TYR A 17 18.71 4.64 -7.53
CA TYR A 17 18.65 5.00 -8.96
C TYR A 17 18.20 3.82 -9.83
N THR A 18 18.76 2.64 -9.55
CA THR A 18 18.37 1.40 -10.25
C THR A 18 16.93 1.06 -9.95
N ALA A 19 16.51 1.15 -8.69
CA ALA A 19 15.12 0.93 -8.30
C ALA A 19 14.16 1.91 -9.00
N LYS A 20 14.50 3.22 -9.00
CA LYS A 20 13.70 4.23 -9.71
C LYS A 20 13.56 3.92 -11.20
N ARG A 21 14.66 3.56 -11.89
CA ARG A 21 14.64 3.19 -13.31
C ARG A 21 13.76 1.97 -13.55
N HIS A 22 13.91 0.92 -12.77
CA HIS A 22 13.06 -0.27 -12.84
C HIS A 22 11.56 0.04 -12.70
N VAL A 23 11.20 0.90 -11.75
CA VAL A 23 9.80 1.32 -11.60
C VAL A 23 9.32 2.09 -12.83
N ALA A 24 10.13 2.97 -13.39
CA ALA A 24 9.79 3.72 -14.60
C ALA A 24 9.60 2.78 -15.80
N ASP A 25 10.54 1.85 -16.01
CA ASP A 25 10.50 0.84 -17.10
C ASP A 25 9.24 -0.05 -16.98
N LEU A 26 8.87 -0.46 -15.75
CA LEU A 26 7.65 -1.23 -15.52
C LEU A 26 6.38 -0.40 -15.80
N CYS A 27 6.38 0.87 -15.38
CA CYS A 27 5.25 1.76 -15.65
C CYS A 27 5.01 1.98 -17.14
N GLU A 28 6.08 2.13 -17.92
CA GLU A 28 6.02 2.26 -19.37
C GLU A 28 5.59 0.95 -20.01
N LYS A 29 6.30 -0.15 -19.71
CA LYS A 29 6.06 -1.50 -20.29
C LYS A 29 4.61 -1.96 -20.13
N TYR A 30 4.02 -1.73 -18.97
CA TYR A 30 2.65 -2.18 -18.67
C TYR A 30 1.60 -1.08 -18.79
N ASN A 31 1.97 0.10 -19.30
CA ASN A 31 1.07 1.25 -19.43
C ASN A 31 0.31 1.53 -18.11
N VAL A 32 1.04 1.58 -17.00
CA VAL A 32 0.48 1.72 -15.65
C VAL A 32 -0.31 3.02 -15.53
N LYS A 33 -1.53 2.93 -15.06
CA LYS A 33 -2.46 4.08 -14.92
C LYS A 33 -2.50 4.64 -13.51
N ALA A 34 -2.11 3.87 -12.51
CA ALA A 34 -1.98 4.31 -11.13
C ALA A 34 -1.01 3.40 -10.38
N ILE A 35 -0.30 3.95 -9.39
CA ILE A 35 0.47 3.20 -8.41
C ILE A 35 -0.36 3.16 -7.13
N ILE A 36 -0.48 1.99 -6.53
CA ILE A 36 -1.38 1.76 -5.39
C ILE A 36 -0.54 1.33 -4.20
N ALA A 37 -0.83 1.87 -3.02
CA ALA A 37 -0.25 1.44 -1.75
C ALA A 37 -1.22 1.69 -0.59
N HIS A 38 -1.01 1.01 0.53
CA HIS A 38 -1.76 1.25 1.77
C HIS A 38 -1.05 2.31 2.62
N ASN A 39 -1.73 3.41 2.92
CA ASN A 39 -1.09 4.61 3.49
C ASN A 39 -0.02 5.22 2.55
N ALA A 40 -0.37 5.30 1.30
CA ALA A 40 0.51 5.65 0.17
C ALA A 40 1.33 6.94 0.33
N ARG A 41 0.90 7.86 1.22
CA ARG A 41 1.71 9.04 1.59
C ARG A 41 3.04 8.69 2.25
N PHE A 42 3.07 7.59 3.02
CA PHE A 42 4.29 7.13 3.65
C PHE A 42 5.31 6.69 2.59
N ASP A 43 4.90 5.82 1.66
CA ASP A 43 5.76 5.30 0.59
C ASP A 43 6.27 6.42 -0.32
N TYR A 44 5.37 7.33 -0.70
CA TYR A 44 5.73 8.50 -1.49
C TYR A 44 6.79 9.36 -0.81
N ARG A 45 6.63 9.63 0.49
CA ARG A 45 7.59 10.44 1.24
C ARG A 45 8.91 9.71 1.42
N SER A 46 8.89 8.46 1.84
CA SER A 46 10.07 7.65 2.10
C SER A 46 10.96 7.53 0.86
N THR A 47 10.38 7.17 -0.27
CA THR A 47 11.11 7.03 -1.54
C THR A 47 11.68 8.36 -2.04
N ASN A 48 10.89 9.45 -1.96
CA ASN A 48 11.36 10.77 -2.38
C ASN A 48 12.43 11.34 -1.45
N TYR A 49 12.29 11.17 -0.13
CA TYR A 49 13.31 11.65 0.82
C TYR A 49 14.62 10.89 0.65
N THR A 50 14.58 9.57 0.48
CA THR A 50 15.76 8.75 0.20
C THR A 50 16.45 9.22 -1.09
N LEU A 51 15.70 9.38 -2.17
CA LEU A 51 16.25 9.84 -3.45
C LEU A 51 16.88 11.24 -3.33
N ARG A 52 16.20 12.19 -2.66
CA ARG A 52 16.69 13.56 -2.46
C ARG A 52 17.93 13.60 -1.57
N TYR A 53 17.96 12.78 -0.52
CA TYR A 53 19.12 12.66 0.34
C TYR A 53 20.36 12.18 -0.42
N VAL A 54 20.22 11.10 -1.19
CA VAL A 54 21.32 10.52 -1.98
C VAL A 54 21.76 11.44 -3.11
N THR A 55 20.82 12.12 -3.78
CA THR A 55 21.14 12.98 -4.93
C THR A 55 21.49 14.42 -4.57
N LYS A 56 21.33 14.81 -3.30
CA LYS A 56 21.44 16.22 -2.85
C LYS A 56 20.52 17.19 -3.63
N SER A 57 19.47 16.70 -4.23
CA SER A 57 18.53 17.47 -5.07
C SER A 57 17.15 17.55 -4.43
N LYS A 58 16.64 18.78 -4.26
CA LYS A 58 15.30 19.03 -3.69
C LYS A 58 14.15 18.74 -4.67
N SER A 59 14.43 18.71 -5.98
CA SER A 59 13.43 18.63 -7.05
C SER A 59 13.28 17.24 -7.69
N ARG A 60 13.99 16.22 -7.22
CA ARG A 60 13.87 14.87 -7.77
C ARG A 60 12.76 14.09 -7.12
N TYR A 61 11.99 13.40 -7.95
CA TYR A 61 10.91 12.49 -7.54
C TYR A 61 11.22 11.06 -7.95
N PHE A 62 10.84 10.11 -7.10
CA PHE A 62 11.08 8.69 -7.33
C PHE A 62 10.13 8.14 -8.40
N LEU A 63 8.84 8.40 -8.26
CA LEU A 63 7.83 7.92 -9.18
C LEU A 63 7.81 8.72 -10.48
N PRO A 64 7.42 8.09 -11.61
CA PRO A 64 7.24 8.77 -12.89
C PRO A 64 6.20 9.89 -12.78
N TYR A 65 6.42 10.97 -13.54
CA TYR A 65 5.49 12.08 -13.61
C TYR A 65 4.18 11.67 -14.30
N GLY A 66 3.06 12.20 -13.84
CA GLY A 66 1.75 12.00 -14.45
C GLY A 66 1.03 10.71 -14.05
N ILE A 67 1.68 9.80 -13.30
CA ILE A 67 1.03 8.60 -12.77
C ILE A 67 0.49 8.91 -11.37
N PRO A 68 -0.84 8.88 -11.15
CA PRO A 68 -1.41 9.14 -9.84
C PRO A 68 -1.05 8.04 -8.84
N MET A 69 -0.94 8.41 -7.58
CA MET A 69 -0.77 7.47 -6.48
C MET A 69 -2.09 7.32 -5.72
N TRP A 70 -2.62 6.10 -5.67
CA TRP A 70 -3.86 5.77 -4.98
C TRP A 70 -3.57 5.15 -3.62
N ASP A 71 -4.46 5.40 -2.68
CA ASP A 71 -4.31 5.02 -1.28
C ASP A 71 -5.45 4.10 -0.84
N THR A 72 -5.17 2.80 -0.70
CA THR A 72 -6.16 1.82 -0.27
C THR A 72 -6.66 2.06 1.16
N LEU A 73 -5.89 2.74 2.02
CA LEU A 73 -6.36 3.16 3.34
C LEU A 73 -7.54 4.14 3.22
N LYS A 74 -7.41 5.17 2.37
CA LYS A 74 -8.51 6.14 2.14
C LYS A 74 -9.72 5.47 1.50
N MET A 75 -9.45 4.60 0.51
CA MET A 75 -10.52 3.83 -0.15
C MET A 75 -11.28 2.96 0.87
N ALA A 76 -10.56 2.24 1.74
CA ALA A 76 -11.16 1.41 2.79
C ALA A 76 -11.94 2.24 3.82
N GLN A 77 -11.42 3.41 4.24
CA GLN A 77 -12.11 4.33 5.13
C GLN A 77 -13.45 4.81 4.57
N ASP A 78 -13.53 5.00 3.25
CA ASP A 78 -14.76 5.46 2.59
C ASP A 78 -15.73 4.32 2.25
N THR A 79 -15.29 3.07 2.27
CA THR A 79 -16.06 1.90 1.86
C THR A 79 -16.19 0.85 2.97
N ILE A 80 -15.16 0.02 3.17
CA ILE A 80 -15.17 -1.13 4.09
C ILE A 80 -15.42 -0.68 5.52
N CYS A 81 -14.72 0.36 5.99
CA CYS A 81 -14.80 0.84 7.37
C CYS A 81 -16.17 1.42 7.76
N LYS A 82 -17.03 1.71 6.77
CA LYS A 82 -18.41 2.18 7.01
C LYS A 82 -19.45 1.04 7.03
N GLN A 83 -19.02 -0.21 6.76
CA GLN A 83 -19.93 -1.36 6.79
C GLN A 83 -20.23 -1.77 8.22
N LYS A 84 -21.49 -1.99 8.54
CA LYS A 84 -21.93 -2.48 9.87
C LYS A 84 -21.21 -3.79 10.25
N THR A 85 -21.00 -4.68 9.28
CA THR A 85 -20.30 -5.95 9.47
C THR A 85 -18.82 -5.74 9.84
N TYR A 86 -18.13 -4.79 9.22
CA TYR A 86 -16.74 -4.47 9.58
C TYR A 86 -16.64 -3.79 10.95
N ILE A 87 -17.56 -2.88 11.25
CA ILE A 87 -17.62 -2.22 12.57
C ILE A 87 -17.82 -3.27 13.67
N LYS A 88 -18.79 -4.19 13.47
CA LYS A 88 -19.01 -5.30 14.42
C LYS A 88 -17.77 -6.18 14.54
N PHE A 89 -17.14 -6.58 13.43
CA PHE A 89 -15.89 -7.33 13.44
C PHE A 89 -14.80 -6.65 14.27
N CYS A 90 -14.63 -5.32 14.12
CA CYS A 90 -13.66 -4.56 14.91
C CYS A 90 -14.02 -4.50 16.39
N GLN A 91 -15.31 -4.44 16.73
CA GLN A 91 -15.77 -4.48 18.12
C GLN A 91 -15.53 -5.86 18.76
N ASP A 92 -15.87 -6.92 18.05
CA ASP A 92 -15.77 -8.31 18.54
C ASP A 92 -14.29 -8.75 18.73
N ASN A 93 -13.32 -8.08 18.08
CA ASN A 93 -11.88 -8.43 18.10
C ASN A 93 -10.98 -7.34 18.70
N ASP A 94 -11.50 -6.38 19.43
CA ASP A 94 -10.73 -5.28 20.05
C ASP A 94 -9.93 -4.41 19.07
N TYR A 95 -10.42 -4.27 17.83
CA TYR A 95 -9.80 -3.42 16.80
C TYR A 95 -10.41 -2.00 16.78
N MET A 96 -10.85 -1.52 17.92
CA MET A 96 -11.33 -0.15 18.09
C MET A 96 -10.26 0.73 18.75
N VAL A 97 -10.01 1.93 18.21
CA VAL A 97 -9.11 2.92 18.79
C VAL A 97 -9.82 4.26 18.90
N ARG A 98 -9.99 4.74 20.12
CA ARG A 98 -10.68 6.02 20.39
C ARG A 98 -12.05 6.12 19.70
N GLY A 99 -12.83 5.02 19.76
CA GLY A 99 -14.17 4.94 19.17
C GLY A 99 -14.20 4.80 17.64
N ARG A 100 -13.04 4.59 16.99
CA ARG A 100 -12.94 4.39 15.53
C ARG A 100 -12.41 3.01 15.22
N VAL A 101 -12.88 2.41 14.12
CA VAL A 101 -12.33 1.15 13.61
C VAL A 101 -10.89 1.33 13.14
N ARG A 102 -10.05 0.36 13.42
CA ARG A 102 -8.72 0.28 12.81
C ARG A 102 -8.84 -0.08 11.33
N ALA A 103 -7.93 0.44 10.53
CA ALA A 103 -7.88 0.20 9.08
C ALA A 103 -6.45 -0.10 8.62
N THR A 104 -5.68 -0.86 9.42
CA THR A 104 -4.38 -1.39 8.96
C THR A 104 -4.62 -2.44 7.88
N ALA A 105 -3.63 -2.65 7.01
CA ALA A 105 -3.72 -3.63 5.92
C ALA A 105 -4.04 -5.03 6.47
N GLU A 106 -3.34 -5.45 7.51
CA GLU A 106 -3.54 -6.74 8.18
C GLU A 106 -4.99 -6.94 8.68
N ILE A 107 -5.56 -5.96 9.41
CA ILE A 107 -6.91 -6.07 9.98
C ILE A 107 -7.97 -6.10 8.87
N LEU A 108 -7.79 -5.27 7.84
CA LEU A 108 -8.67 -5.29 6.66
C LEU A 108 -8.61 -6.64 5.95
N TYR A 109 -7.41 -7.21 5.80
CA TYR A 109 -7.21 -8.51 5.17
C TYR A 109 -7.83 -9.65 5.98
N ARG A 110 -7.65 -9.66 7.32
CA ARG A 110 -8.33 -10.60 8.23
C ARG A 110 -9.84 -10.61 8.02
N TYR A 111 -10.44 -9.44 7.97
CA TYR A 111 -11.87 -9.30 7.70
C TYR A 111 -12.26 -9.80 6.31
N ILE A 112 -11.51 -9.43 5.26
CA ILE A 112 -11.81 -9.80 3.87
C ILE A 112 -11.74 -11.32 3.67
N LYS A 113 -10.76 -11.97 4.31
CA LYS A 113 -10.53 -13.42 4.20
C LYS A 113 -11.25 -14.24 5.27
N SER A 114 -11.94 -13.59 6.23
CA SER A 114 -12.53 -14.25 7.39
C SER A 114 -11.52 -15.13 8.15
N ASN A 115 -10.29 -14.63 8.28
CA ASN A 115 -9.18 -15.32 8.95
C ASN A 115 -8.57 -14.39 10.02
N ASN A 116 -9.01 -14.57 11.26
CA ASN A 116 -8.55 -13.78 12.41
C ASN A 116 -7.11 -14.09 12.83
N ASP A 117 -6.61 -15.29 12.51
CA ASP A 117 -5.29 -15.76 12.92
C ASP A 117 -4.19 -15.34 11.94
N PHE A 118 -4.56 -14.69 10.83
CA PHE A 118 -3.60 -14.21 9.85
C PHE A 118 -2.62 -13.20 10.51
N VAL A 119 -1.33 -13.43 10.29
CA VAL A 119 -0.25 -12.53 10.70
C VAL A 119 0.53 -12.15 9.45
N GLU A 120 0.74 -10.85 9.27
CA GLU A 120 1.49 -10.31 8.14
C GLU A 120 3.00 -10.54 8.34
N ASP A 121 3.65 -11.21 7.39
CA ASP A 121 5.10 -11.49 7.43
C ASP A 121 5.96 -10.23 7.13
N HIS A 122 5.32 -9.12 6.77
CA HIS A 122 5.97 -7.86 6.38
C HIS A 122 7.01 -8.05 5.27
N THR A 123 6.70 -8.90 4.29
CA THR A 123 7.50 -9.02 3.08
C THR A 123 6.84 -8.21 1.97
N GLY A 124 7.64 -7.48 1.18
CA GLY A 124 7.07 -6.59 0.16
C GLY A 124 6.18 -7.28 -0.88
N LEU A 125 6.34 -8.58 -1.12
CA LEU A 125 5.44 -9.34 -2.00
C LEU A 125 4.11 -9.64 -1.31
N GLU A 126 4.14 -10.03 -0.05
CA GLU A 126 2.93 -10.29 0.72
C GLU A 126 2.12 -9.01 0.90
N ASP A 127 2.79 -7.89 1.25
CA ASP A 127 2.17 -6.58 1.37
C ASP A 127 1.39 -6.22 0.08
N VAL A 128 1.99 -6.43 -1.09
CA VAL A 128 1.34 -6.17 -2.39
C VAL A 128 0.13 -7.06 -2.61
N LEU A 129 0.17 -8.33 -2.20
CA LEU A 129 -0.98 -9.24 -2.33
C LEU A 129 -2.12 -8.85 -1.38
N ILE A 130 -1.81 -8.46 -0.15
CA ILE A 130 -2.78 -7.92 0.80
C ILE A 130 -3.43 -6.64 0.26
N GLU A 131 -2.62 -5.71 -0.22
CA GLU A 131 -3.10 -4.44 -0.79
C GLU A 131 -4.00 -4.65 -2.03
N LYS A 132 -3.65 -5.62 -2.88
CA LYS A 132 -4.48 -6.02 -4.04
C LYS A 132 -5.88 -6.49 -3.60
N GLU A 133 -5.97 -7.31 -2.55
CA GLU A 133 -7.24 -7.79 -2.04
C GLU A 133 -8.09 -6.64 -1.46
N ILE A 134 -7.46 -5.74 -0.69
CA ILE A 134 -8.13 -4.55 -0.15
C ILE A 134 -8.64 -3.67 -1.30
N PHE A 135 -7.80 -3.38 -2.29
CA PHE A 135 -8.17 -2.60 -3.47
C PHE A 135 -9.35 -3.21 -4.19
N THR A 136 -9.29 -4.51 -4.49
CA THR A 136 -10.36 -5.25 -5.17
C THR A 136 -11.67 -5.18 -4.39
N LYS A 137 -11.61 -5.38 -3.07
CA LYS A 137 -12.79 -5.29 -2.20
C LYS A 137 -13.39 -3.89 -2.15
N CYS A 138 -12.55 -2.85 -2.15
CA CYS A 138 -13.03 -1.46 -2.19
C CYS A 138 -13.71 -1.16 -3.54
N MET A 139 -13.11 -1.56 -4.65
CA MET A 139 -13.66 -1.33 -6.00
C MET A 139 -14.99 -2.07 -6.21
N ALA A 140 -15.12 -3.29 -5.69
CA ALA A 140 -16.35 -4.08 -5.76
C ALA A 140 -17.54 -3.46 -5.00
N GLN A 141 -17.32 -2.43 -4.16
CA GLN A 141 -18.43 -1.72 -3.49
C GLN A 141 -19.20 -0.79 -4.43
N HIS A 142 -18.64 -0.44 -5.59
CA HIS A 142 -19.24 0.52 -6.55
C HIS A 142 -19.66 1.86 -5.90
N LYS A 143 -18.98 2.27 -4.83
CA LYS A 143 -19.25 3.51 -4.09
C LYS A 143 -18.26 4.61 -4.46
N LYS A 144 -18.73 5.86 -4.36
CA LYS A 144 -17.82 7.01 -4.43
C LYS A 144 -16.84 6.95 -3.26
N MET A 145 -15.54 7.05 -3.55
CA MET A 145 -14.46 6.99 -2.57
C MET A 145 -13.29 7.85 -3.00
N ARG A 146 -12.52 8.34 -2.04
CA ARG A 146 -11.25 9.02 -2.29
C ARG A 146 -10.22 7.97 -2.71
N LYS A 147 -9.63 8.13 -3.89
CA LYS A 147 -8.59 7.22 -4.38
C LYS A 147 -7.20 7.81 -4.21
N GLU A 148 -7.03 9.10 -4.47
CA GLU A 148 -5.70 9.71 -4.49
C GLU A 148 -5.10 9.89 -3.10
N ALA A 149 -3.82 9.57 -2.96
CA ALA A 149 -3.08 9.69 -1.71
C ALA A 149 -3.13 11.11 -1.12
N PHE A 150 -3.17 12.13 -1.98
CA PHE A 150 -3.17 13.55 -1.58
C PHE A 150 -4.54 14.22 -1.67
N ALA A 151 -5.61 13.49 -1.98
CA ALA A 151 -6.98 14.02 -1.89
C ALA A 151 -7.29 14.53 -0.46
N LYS A 152 -7.98 15.67 -0.37
CA LYS A 152 -8.49 16.24 0.89
C LYS A 152 -9.73 15.51 1.36
#